data_831c051790af1548bfb8744a0c822b5d
#
_entry.id   831c051790af1548bfb8744a0c822b5d
#
_cell.length_a   1.000
_cell.length_b   1.000
_cell.length_c   1.000
_cell.angle_alpha   90.00
_cell.angle_beta   90.00
_cell.angle_gamma   90.00
#
_symmetry.space_group_name_H-M   'P 1'
#
loop_
_entity.id
_entity.type
_entity.pdbx_description
1 polymer ?
#
loop_
_entity_poly.entity_id
_entity_poly.type
_entity_poly.pdbx_seq_one_letter_code
_entity_poly.pdbx_strand_id
1 'polypeptide(L)'
;MQLFSYERKKLKAMQRYLMNFDTRRLPRYEADALVIGSGVAGLTAAWHLAQAGKSVLLAVRDTLFDSNTNKAQGGIAASFGSDDNPELHLEDTLVAGAGLTDRDIAKLVVTEGPEDIRLLAAHGAEFDRTADGRLALGREGCHCRHRIVHAHGDATGAEVARALNAMVAQEARVRPLEHCYVVDLLVHEGRVYGATALLDGKKVVLRARATVLATGGTGRLFSKTTNPEGATGSGLAMAWRAGAEVMDMEFVQFHPTALALEGCPNFLISEAVRGAGALLRSGKGERFMPGYHPMA
;
A
#
# COMPACT_ATOMS: atom_id res chain seq x y z
N MET A 1 -3.11 27.12 22.01
CA MET A 1 -1.83 27.78 21.61
C MET A 1 -0.61 27.29 22.37
N GLN A 2 -0.69 26.90 23.65
CA GLN A 2 0.48 26.38 24.43
C GLN A 2 0.91 24.96 24.07
N LEU A 3 0.00 24.04 23.70
CA LEU A 3 0.35 22.69 23.24
C LEU A 3 1.22 22.70 21.98
N PHE A 4 0.86 23.51 20.98
CA PHE A 4 1.63 23.63 19.74
C PHE A 4 3.05 24.18 19.93
N SER A 5 3.27 25.03 20.95
CA SER A 5 4.60 25.54 21.25
C SER A 5 5.51 24.52 21.93
N TYR A 6 4.94 23.60 22.71
CA TYR A 6 5.66 22.51 23.37
C TYR A 6 6.11 21.44 22.38
N GLU A 7 5.24 21.10 21.43
CA GLU A 7 5.59 20.14 20.38
C GLU A 7 6.67 20.66 19.42
N ARG A 8 6.60 21.94 19.02
CA ARG A 8 7.68 22.55 18.22
C ARG A 8 9.03 22.58 18.93
N LYS A 9 9.08 22.71 20.28
CA LYS A 9 10.32 22.62 21.05
C LYS A 9 10.85 21.19 21.13
N LYS A 10 9.98 20.18 21.22
CA LYS A 10 10.36 18.75 21.18
C LYS A 10 10.89 18.34 19.80
N LEU A 11 10.27 18.79 18.72
CA LEU A 11 10.73 18.56 17.35
C LEU A 11 12.12 19.15 17.08
N LYS A 12 12.49 20.28 17.73
CA LYS A 12 13.86 20.85 17.65
C LYS A 12 14.92 19.99 18.37
N ALA A 13 14.51 19.13 19.31
CA ALA A 13 15.41 18.24 20.06
C ALA A 13 15.60 16.86 19.43
N MET A 14 14.83 16.52 18.38
CA MET A 14 14.96 15.25 17.68
C MET A 14 16.11 15.24 16.70
N GLN A 15 16.83 14.14 16.70
CA GLN A 15 17.86 13.86 15.72
C GLN A 15 17.19 13.70 14.35
N ARG A 16 17.41 14.67 13.45
CA ARG A 16 16.81 14.68 12.10
C ARG A 16 17.34 13.57 11.21
N TYR A 17 18.62 13.26 11.34
CA TYR A 17 19.30 12.25 10.54
C TYR A 17 19.80 11.11 11.44
N LEU A 18 19.49 9.88 11.06
CA LEU A 18 19.93 8.68 11.77
C LEU A 18 21.35 8.25 11.37
N MET A 19 21.79 8.64 10.17
CA MET A 19 23.15 8.37 9.71
C MET A 19 24.01 9.64 9.71
N ASN A 20 25.27 9.48 10.12
CA ASN A 20 26.29 10.49 9.82
C ASN A 20 26.72 10.34 8.36
N PHE A 21 26.65 11.43 7.59
CA PHE A 21 27.01 11.46 6.18
C PHE A 21 27.61 12.81 5.76
N ASP A 22 28.44 12.77 4.70
CA ASP A 22 28.85 13.96 3.95
C ASP A 22 28.46 13.69 2.48
N THR A 23 27.44 14.40 2.00
CA THR A 23 26.90 14.22 0.64
C THR A 23 27.92 14.45 -0.46
N ARG A 24 29.04 15.12 -0.18
CA ARG A 24 30.13 15.39 -1.16
C ARG A 24 31.03 14.16 -1.35
N ARG A 25 31.05 13.24 -0.37
CA ARG A 25 31.96 12.08 -0.33
C ARG A 25 31.28 10.76 -0.65
N LEU A 26 29.95 10.73 -0.67
CA LEU A 26 29.17 9.50 -0.93
C LEU A 26 28.92 9.32 -2.44
N PRO A 27 28.86 8.07 -2.91
CA PRO A 27 28.35 7.76 -4.24
C PRO A 27 26.95 8.36 -4.41
N ARG A 28 26.69 8.91 -5.60
CA ARG A 28 25.48 9.65 -5.88
C ARG A 28 24.75 9.08 -7.07
N TYR A 29 23.44 8.94 -6.91
CA TYR A 29 22.48 8.59 -7.96
C TYR A 29 21.55 9.79 -8.14
N GLU A 30 21.26 10.17 -9.37
CA GLU A 30 20.45 11.36 -9.66
C GLU A 30 19.35 11.02 -10.67
N ALA A 31 18.14 11.58 -10.46
CA ALA A 31 17.02 11.53 -11.38
C ALA A 31 16.08 12.73 -11.17
N ASP A 32 15.07 12.88 -12.03
CA ASP A 32 14.02 13.88 -11.82
C ASP A 32 13.17 13.55 -10.59
N ALA A 33 12.87 12.27 -10.40
CA ALA A 33 12.08 11.79 -9.27
C ALA A 33 12.73 10.60 -8.56
N LEU A 34 12.55 10.55 -7.24
CA LEU A 34 12.84 9.40 -6.39
C LEU A 34 11.50 8.82 -5.90
N VAL A 35 11.25 7.55 -6.20
CA VAL A 35 10.12 6.80 -5.66
C VAL A 35 10.67 5.79 -4.65
N ILE A 36 10.11 5.79 -3.43
CA ILE A 36 10.55 4.91 -2.34
C ILE A 36 9.47 3.88 -2.03
N GLY A 37 9.71 2.65 -2.43
CA GLY A 37 8.80 1.50 -2.28
C GLY A 37 8.27 0.97 -3.62
N SER A 38 8.12 -0.36 -3.71
CA SER A 38 7.69 -1.12 -4.89
C SER A 38 6.31 -1.77 -4.76
N GLY A 39 5.47 -1.28 -3.84
CA GLY A 39 4.05 -1.63 -3.81
C GLY A 39 3.26 -0.98 -4.94
N VAL A 40 1.95 -1.23 -5.01
CA VAL A 40 1.05 -0.67 -6.05
C VAL A 40 1.24 0.84 -6.23
N ALA A 41 1.30 1.62 -5.14
CA ALA A 41 1.46 3.07 -5.22
C ALA A 41 2.81 3.48 -5.83
N GLY A 42 3.90 2.81 -5.44
CA GLY A 42 5.24 3.14 -5.94
C GLY A 42 5.45 2.77 -7.40
N LEU A 43 5.04 1.56 -7.80
CA LEU A 43 5.17 1.11 -9.18
C LEU A 43 4.30 1.96 -10.12
N THR A 44 3.05 2.26 -9.73
CA THR A 44 2.16 3.13 -10.50
C THR A 44 2.73 4.53 -10.64
N ALA A 45 3.23 5.13 -9.55
CA ALA A 45 3.88 6.44 -9.60
C ALA A 45 5.13 6.44 -10.50
N ALA A 46 5.97 5.41 -10.42
CA ALA A 46 7.17 5.29 -11.23
C ALA A 46 6.83 5.19 -12.72
N TRP A 47 5.81 4.39 -13.06
CA TRP A 47 5.35 4.23 -14.43
C TRP A 47 4.78 5.55 -14.99
N HIS A 48 3.87 6.21 -14.30
CA HIS A 48 3.31 7.48 -14.76
C HIS A 48 4.36 8.59 -14.91
N LEU A 49 5.34 8.64 -14.00
CA LEU A 49 6.45 9.59 -14.11
C LEU A 49 7.29 9.32 -15.38
N ALA A 50 7.56 8.04 -15.68
CA ALA A 50 8.28 7.65 -16.88
C ALA A 50 7.50 8.00 -18.15
N GLN A 51 6.18 7.73 -18.19
CA GLN A 51 5.28 8.14 -19.27
C GLN A 51 5.29 9.67 -19.47
N ALA A 52 5.40 10.43 -18.40
CA ALA A 52 5.57 11.89 -18.46
C ALA A 52 6.99 12.33 -18.84
N GLY A 53 7.85 11.42 -19.28
CA GLY A 53 9.21 11.70 -19.75
C GLY A 53 10.23 11.98 -18.65
N LYS A 54 9.92 11.66 -17.38
CA LYS A 54 10.83 11.89 -16.24
C LYS A 54 11.73 10.68 -16.01
N SER A 55 12.97 10.93 -15.64
CA SER A 55 13.85 9.89 -15.11
C SER A 55 13.49 9.59 -13.65
N VAL A 56 13.46 8.30 -13.28
CA VAL A 56 13.03 7.83 -11.97
C VAL A 56 14.05 6.90 -11.35
N LEU A 57 14.45 7.17 -10.10
CA LEU A 57 15.06 6.17 -9.22
C LEU A 57 13.94 5.50 -8.42
N LEU A 58 13.81 4.19 -8.54
CA LEU A 58 12.86 3.41 -7.74
C LEU A 58 13.65 2.66 -6.65
N ALA A 59 13.66 3.22 -5.43
CA ALA A 59 14.38 2.64 -4.30
C ALA A 59 13.53 1.56 -3.63
N VAL A 60 14.04 0.35 -3.61
CA VAL A 60 13.36 -0.85 -3.12
C VAL A 60 14.20 -1.48 -2.00
N ARG A 61 13.59 -1.69 -0.83
CA ARG A 61 14.28 -2.18 0.36
C ARG A 61 14.93 -3.55 0.16
N ASP A 62 14.16 -4.50 -0.34
CA ASP A 62 14.57 -5.88 -0.58
C ASP A 62 14.51 -6.16 -2.09
N THR A 63 13.50 -6.86 -2.58
CA THR A 63 13.26 -7.07 -4.01
C THR A 63 12.00 -6.36 -4.49
N LEU A 64 11.83 -6.21 -5.81
CA LEU A 64 10.67 -5.55 -6.41
C LEU A 64 9.33 -6.19 -6.00
N PHE A 65 9.32 -7.49 -5.69
CA PHE A 65 8.12 -8.23 -5.30
C PHE A 65 7.85 -8.24 -3.79
N ASP A 66 8.79 -7.78 -2.96
CA ASP A 66 8.63 -7.76 -1.50
C ASP A 66 7.75 -6.58 -1.05
N SER A 67 6.44 -6.75 -1.18
CA SER A 67 5.46 -5.72 -0.81
C SER A 67 4.19 -6.32 -0.21
N ASN A 68 3.41 -5.49 0.50
CA ASN A 68 2.06 -5.85 0.92
C ASN A 68 1.15 -6.13 -0.29
N THR A 69 1.37 -5.43 -1.41
CA THR A 69 0.61 -5.66 -2.65
C THR A 69 0.74 -7.12 -3.10
N ASN A 70 1.95 -7.65 -3.18
CA ASN A 70 2.17 -9.03 -3.61
C ASN A 70 1.54 -10.09 -2.68
N LYS A 71 1.26 -9.73 -1.43
CA LYS A 71 0.63 -10.64 -0.44
C LYS A 71 -0.87 -10.42 -0.26
N ALA A 72 -1.45 -9.45 -0.94
CA ALA A 72 -2.87 -9.17 -0.85
C ALA A 72 -3.70 -10.27 -1.55
N GLN A 73 -4.55 -10.93 -0.79
CA GLN A 73 -5.37 -12.06 -1.26
C GLN A 73 -6.73 -11.62 -1.79
N GLY A 74 -7.34 -10.61 -1.15
CA GLY A 74 -8.65 -10.09 -1.53
C GLY A 74 -8.68 -9.46 -2.91
N GLY A 75 -9.87 -9.04 -3.34
CA GLY A 75 -10.06 -8.38 -4.62
C GLY A 75 -9.98 -6.86 -4.54
N ILE A 76 -10.30 -6.24 -5.66
CA ILE A 76 -10.37 -4.78 -5.82
C ILE A 76 -11.82 -4.39 -6.07
N ALA A 77 -12.37 -3.53 -5.22
CA ALA A 77 -13.73 -3.03 -5.37
C ALA A 77 -13.80 -1.97 -6.47
N ALA A 78 -14.62 -2.22 -7.51
CA ALA A 78 -14.94 -1.26 -8.56
C ALA A 78 -16.27 -1.56 -9.24
N SER A 79 -17.04 -0.55 -9.57
CA SER A 79 -18.38 -0.69 -10.13
C SER A 79 -18.34 -1.04 -11.62
N PHE A 80 -18.44 -2.35 -11.91
CA PHE A 80 -18.50 -2.90 -13.28
C PHE A 80 -19.86 -3.58 -13.60
N GLY A 81 -20.63 -3.92 -12.59
CA GLY A 81 -21.92 -4.58 -12.75
C GLY A 81 -22.95 -3.70 -13.46
N SER A 82 -23.86 -4.30 -14.24
CA SER A 82 -24.95 -3.57 -14.92
C SER A 82 -25.97 -2.97 -13.95
N ASP A 83 -25.98 -3.45 -12.71
CA ASP A 83 -26.83 -3.00 -11.60
C ASP A 83 -26.04 -2.18 -10.55
N ASP A 84 -24.82 -1.77 -10.89
CA ASP A 84 -23.90 -1.04 -10.01
C ASP A 84 -23.39 0.25 -10.66
N ASN A 85 -23.00 1.22 -9.83
CA ASN A 85 -22.42 2.49 -10.27
C ASN A 85 -21.56 3.10 -9.15
N PRO A 86 -20.73 4.13 -9.47
CA PRO A 86 -19.89 4.80 -8.47
C PRO A 86 -20.66 5.41 -7.29
N GLU A 87 -21.89 5.87 -7.50
CA GLU A 87 -22.71 6.47 -6.46
C GLU A 87 -23.11 5.43 -5.39
N LEU A 88 -23.53 4.23 -5.80
CA LEU A 88 -23.81 3.13 -4.87
C LEU A 88 -22.55 2.67 -4.13
N HIS A 89 -21.41 2.66 -4.82
CA HIS A 89 -20.13 2.34 -4.19
C HIS A 89 -19.71 3.41 -3.18
N LEU A 90 -19.94 4.69 -3.49
CA LEU A 90 -19.70 5.80 -2.56
C LEU A 90 -20.55 5.68 -1.30
N GLU A 91 -21.86 5.40 -1.43
CA GLU A 91 -22.74 5.26 -0.26
C GLU A 91 -22.31 4.08 0.62
N ASP A 92 -21.97 2.92 0.06
CA ASP A 92 -21.42 1.80 0.83
C ASP A 92 -20.13 2.20 1.58
N THR A 93 -19.25 2.97 0.92
CA THR A 93 -17.99 3.45 1.50
C THR A 93 -18.23 4.42 2.67
N LEU A 94 -19.20 5.34 2.53
CA LEU A 94 -19.56 6.30 3.59
C LEU A 94 -20.19 5.60 4.79
N VAL A 95 -21.05 4.62 4.55
CA VAL A 95 -21.69 3.82 5.62
C VAL A 95 -20.61 3.03 6.37
N ALA A 96 -19.72 2.33 5.66
CA ALA A 96 -18.62 1.56 6.27
C ALA A 96 -17.64 2.44 7.05
N GLY A 97 -17.40 3.66 6.57
CA GLY A 97 -16.49 4.62 7.21
C GLY A 97 -17.06 5.31 8.46
N ALA A 98 -18.35 5.07 8.81
CA ALA A 98 -18.98 5.52 10.05
C ALA A 98 -18.79 7.03 10.37
N GLY A 99 -18.79 7.87 9.33
CA GLY A 99 -18.64 9.33 9.46
C GLY A 99 -17.20 9.85 9.45
N LEU A 100 -16.21 8.98 9.34
CA LEU A 100 -14.78 9.37 9.25
C LEU A 100 -14.30 9.55 7.81
N THR A 101 -15.05 9.01 6.84
CA THR A 101 -14.67 9.06 5.42
C THR A 101 -14.79 10.47 4.85
N ASP A 102 -13.73 10.97 4.24
CA ASP A 102 -13.80 12.17 3.40
C ASP A 102 -14.60 11.85 2.13
N ARG A 103 -15.76 12.49 1.98
CA ARG A 103 -16.71 12.22 0.88
C ARG A 103 -16.11 12.53 -0.50
N ASP A 104 -15.37 13.62 -0.62
CA ASP A 104 -14.83 14.08 -1.91
C ASP A 104 -13.73 13.15 -2.38
N ILE A 105 -12.86 12.75 -1.46
CA ILE A 105 -11.80 11.76 -1.74
C ILE A 105 -12.40 10.39 -2.06
N ALA A 106 -13.37 9.92 -1.28
CA ALA A 106 -14.07 8.66 -1.56
C ALA A 106 -14.73 8.67 -2.94
N LYS A 107 -15.41 9.77 -3.30
CA LYS A 107 -16.02 9.95 -4.62
C LYS A 107 -14.99 9.86 -5.75
N LEU A 108 -13.83 10.51 -5.58
CA LEU A 108 -12.74 10.43 -6.55
C LEU A 108 -12.31 8.97 -6.76
N VAL A 109 -12.00 8.26 -5.68
CA VAL A 109 -11.52 6.87 -5.71
C VAL A 109 -12.53 5.93 -6.38
N VAL A 110 -13.81 5.97 -5.99
CA VAL A 110 -14.81 5.05 -6.56
C VAL A 110 -15.15 5.37 -8.02
N THR A 111 -14.94 6.62 -8.44
CA THR A 111 -15.19 7.04 -9.84
C THR A 111 -14.04 6.65 -10.76
N GLU A 112 -12.79 6.79 -10.32
CA GLU A 112 -11.60 6.49 -11.12
C GLU A 112 -11.23 5.00 -11.10
N GLY A 113 -11.55 4.28 -10.02
CA GLY A 113 -11.17 2.87 -9.83
C GLY A 113 -11.48 1.93 -11.00
N PRO A 114 -12.66 1.99 -11.66
CA PRO A 114 -12.93 1.16 -12.83
C PRO A 114 -11.96 1.39 -13.99
N GLU A 115 -11.52 2.64 -14.21
CA GLU A 115 -10.56 2.95 -15.28
C GLU A 115 -9.16 2.45 -14.96
N ASP A 116 -8.74 2.55 -13.71
CA ASP A 116 -7.46 2.01 -13.25
C ASP A 116 -7.37 0.49 -13.43
N ILE A 117 -8.47 -0.24 -13.17
CA ILE A 117 -8.54 -1.68 -13.43
C ILE A 117 -8.47 -1.98 -14.92
N ARG A 118 -9.16 -1.18 -15.78
CA ARG A 118 -9.04 -1.31 -17.24
C ARG A 118 -7.62 -1.05 -17.72
N LEU A 119 -6.95 -0.05 -17.16
CA LEU A 119 -5.55 0.25 -17.46
C LEU A 119 -4.65 -0.95 -17.15
N LEU A 120 -4.78 -1.53 -15.96
CA LEU A 120 -4.03 -2.72 -15.57
C LEU A 120 -4.30 -3.90 -16.53
N ALA A 121 -5.56 -4.14 -16.86
CA ALA A 121 -5.95 -5.20 -17.81
C ALA A 121 -5.39 -4.96 -19.22
N ALA A 122 -5.41 -3.71 -19.69
CA ALA A 122 -4.83 -3.34 -21.00
C ALA A 122 -3.31 -3.54 -21.04
N HIS A 123 -2.64 -3.49 -19.87
CA HIS A 123 -1.20 -3.75 -19.72
C HIS A 123 -0.89 -5.17 -19.25
N GLY A 124 -1.84 -6.10 -19.41
CA GLY A 124 -1.60 -7.53 -19.24
C GLY A 124 -1.87 -8.06 -17.83
N ALA A 125 -2.65 -7.37 -17.00
CA ALA A 125 -3.18 -7.96 -15.78
C ALA A 125 -4.32 -8.95 -16.11
N GLU A 126 -4.24 -10.15 -15.56
CA GLU A 126 -5.14 -11.25 -15.81
C GLU A 126 -6.17 -11.38 -14.69
N PHE A 127 -7.25 -10.62 -14.79
CA PHE A 127 -8.38 -10.73 -13.86
C PHE A 127 -9.32 -11.88 -14.22
N ASP A 128 -9.93 -12.50 -13.21
CA ASP A 128 -10.87 -13.60 -13.37
C ASP A 128 -12.08 -13.20 -14.22
N ARG A 129 -12.47 -14.08 -15.14
CA ARG A 129 -13.56 -13.84 -16.08
C ARG A 129 -14.60 -14.97 -16.04
N THR A 130 -15.82 -14.59 -16.33
CA THR A 130 -16.92 -15.51 -16.58
C THR A 130 -16.75 -16.21 -17.96
N ALA A 131 -17.52 -17.27 -18.23
CA ALA A 131 -17.43 -18.00 -19.47
C ALA A 131 -17.74 -17.15 -20.73
N ASP A 132 -18.47 -16.05 -20.58
CA ASP A 132 -18.79 -15.08 -21.64
C ASP A 132 -17.77 -13.94 -21.73
N GLY A 133 -16.64 -14.03 -21.00
CA GLY A 133 -15.50 -13.11 -21.10
C GLY A 133 -15.61 -11.84 -20.26
N ARG A 134 -16.71 -11.60 -19.55
CA ARG A 134 -16.85 -10.48 -18.62
C ARG A 134 -16.04 -10.70 -17.34
N LEU A 135 -15.71 -9.64 -16.61
CA LEU A 135 -15.09 -9.78 -15.28
C LEU A 135 -15.99 -10.60 -14.35
N ALA A 136 -15.42 -11.57 -13.67
CA ALA A 136 -16.11 -12.32 -12.62
C ALA A 136 -16.09 -11.46 -11.35
N LEU A 137 -17.27 -10.99 -10.93
CA LEU A 137 -17.39 -10.09 -9.79
C LEU A 137 -17.82 -10.84 -8.54
N GLY A 138 -17.03 -10.71 -7.50
CA GLY A 138 -17.34 -11.16 -6.15
C GLY A 138 -18.09 -10.12 -5.33
N ARG A 139 -18.53 -10.53 -4.14
CA ARG A 139 -19.12 -9.64 -3.13
C ARG A 139 -18.47 -9.93 -1.79
N GLU A 140 -17.99 -8.88 -1.15
CA GLU A 140 -17.45 -8.94 0.21
C GLU A 140 -18.31 -8.13 1.18
N GLY A 141 -17.95 -8.14 2.46
CA GLY A 141 -18.68 -7.42 3.51
C GLY A 141 -18.83 -5.93 3.21
N CYS A 142 -19.94 -5.35 3.69
CA CYS A 142 -20.31 -3.93 3.51
C CYS A 142 -20.63 -3.49 2.06
N HIS A 143 -20.53 -4.36 1.07
CA HIS A 143 -20.94 -4.03 -0.31
C HIS A 143 -22.37 -4.47 -0.60
N CYS A 144 -23.19 -3.57 -1.13
CA CYS A 144 -24.56 -3.87 -1.54
C CYS A 144 -24.64 -4.57 -2.92
N ARG A 145 -23.55 -4.55 -3.71
CA ARG A 145 -23.47 -5.14 -5.05
C ARG A 145 -22.24 -6.03 -5.21
N HIS A 146 -22.27 -6.90 -6.24
CA HIS A 146 -21.10 -7.64 -6.71
C HIS A 146 -20.18 -6.70 -7.49
N ARG A 147 -19.04 -6.31 -6.91
CA ARG A 147 -18.10 -5.37 -7.52
C ARG A 147 -16.63 -5.70 -7.25
N ILE A 148 -16.37 -6.82 -6.59
CA ILE A 148 -15.00 -7.18 -6.25
C ILE A 148 -14.38 -7.94 -7.40
N VAL A 149 -13.37 -7.35 -8.03
CA VAL A 149 -12.58 -7.96 -9.11
C VAL A 149 -11.45 -8.77 -8.47
N HIS A 150 -11.32 -10.03 -8.87
CA HIS A 150 -10.29 -10.95 -8.38
C HIS A 150 -9.34 -11.37 -9.50
N ALA A 151 -8.19 -11.91 -9.13
CA ALA A 151 -7.29 -12.60 -10.04
C ALA A 151 -6.80 -13.89 -9.38
N HIS A 152 -6.87 -14.99 -10.16
CA HIS A 152 -6.44 -16.33 -9.71
C HIS A 152 -7.10 -16.75 -8.37
N GLY A 153 -8.35 -16.35 -8.16
CA GLY A 153 -9.12 -16.60 -6.93
C GLY A 153 -8.71 -15.68 -5.79
N ASP A 154 -7.65 -15.96 -5.07
CA ASP A 154 -7.19 -15.21 -3.88
C ASP A 154 -5.77 -14.64 -4.03
N ALA A 155 -5.32 -14.43 -5.26
CA ALA A 155 -3.97 -13.92 -5.56
C ALA A 155 -3.98 -12.57 -6.31
N THR A 156 -5.03 -11.76 -6.12
CA THR A 156 -5.23 -10.50 -6.83
C THR A 156 -4.04 -9.55 -6.68
N GLY A 157 -3.50 -9.43 -5.48
CA GLY A 157 -2.34 -8.56 -5.25
C GLY A 157 -1.07 -9.05 -5.93
N ALA A 158 -0.86 -10.37 -6.00
CA ALA A 158 0.29 -10.94 -6.72
C ALA A 158 0.20 -10.65 -8.22
N GLU A 159 -1.00 -10.75 -8.80
CA GLU A 159 -1.23 -10.43 -10.21
C GLU A 159 -1.04 -8.94 -10.50
N VAL A 160 -1.57 -8.05 -9.66
CA VAL A 160 -1.34 -6.60 -9.78
C VAL A 160 0.15 -6.27 -9.67
N ALA A 161 0.86 -6.88 -8.71
CA ALA A 161 2.30 -6.69 -8.58
C ALA A 161 3.05 -7.19 -9.81
N ARG A 162 2.67 -8.35 -10.37
CA ARG A 162 3.27 -8.91 -11.58
C ARG A 162 3.09 -7.97 -12.78
N ALA A 163 1.86 -7.51 -13.01
CA ALA A 163 1.54 -6.63 -14.12
C ALA A 163 2.28 -5.29 -14.02
N LEU A 164 2.24 -4.64 -12.86
CA LEU A 164 2.93 -3.36 -12.64
C LEU A 164 4.46 -3.49 -12.77
N ASN A 165 5.05 -4.58 -12.27
CA ASN A 165 6.48 -4.82 -12.45
C ASN A 165 6.83 -5.01 -13.93
N ALA A 166 5.99 -5.71 -14.70
CA ALA A 166 6.18 -5.86 -16.14
C ALA A 166 6.06 -4.51 -16.88
N MET A 167 5.10 -3.65 -16.49
CA MET A 167 4.97 -2.29 -17.03
C MET A 167 6.23 -1.46 -16.75
N VAL A 168 6.69 -1.45 -15.51
CA VAL A 168 7.89 -0.69 -15.10
C VAL A 168 9.16 -1.23 -15.76
N ALA A 169 9.28 -2.54 -15.94
CA ALA A 169 10.44 -3.16 -16.60
C ALA A 169 10.62 -2.75 -18.07
N GLN A 170 9.53 -2.32 -18.73
CA GLN A 170 9.57 -1.82 -20.11
C GLN A 170 10.00 -0.34 -20.18
N GLU A 171 10.08 0.35 -19.06
CA GLU A 171 10.36 1.77 -18.99
C GLU A 171 11.86 2.05 -18.82
N ALA A 172 12.55 2.37 -19.89
CA ALA A 172 13.98 2.71 -19.85
C ALA A 172 14.32 3.92 -18.96
N ARG A 173 13.33 4.73 -18.58
CA ARG A 173 13.47 5.90 -17.69
C ARG A 173 13.39 5.54 -16.21
N VAL A 174 12.96 4.33 -15.86
CA VAL A 174 12.91 3.85 -14.47
C VAL A 174 14.14 3.00 -14.19
N ARG A 175 14.89 3.39 -13.17
CA ARG A 175 16.03 2.63 -12.66
C ARG A 175 15.68 2.05 -11.29
N PRO A 176 15.35 0.77 -11.19
CA PRO A 176 15.20 0.10 -9.91
C PRO A 176 16.55 0.00 -9.18
N LEU A 177 16.51 0.21 -7.88
CA LEU A 177 17.60 0.01 -6.94
C LEU A 177 17.08 -0.94 -5.85
N GLU A 178 17.26 -2.23 -6.04
CA GLU A 178 16.95 -3.26 -5.04
C GLU A 178 18.01 -3.28 -3.94
N HIS A 179 17.70 -3.88 -2.81
CA HIS A 179 18.53 -3.89 -1.60
C HIS A 179 18.94 -2.47 -1.17
N CYS A 180 18.04 -1.52 -1.41
CA CYS A 180 18.23 -0.09 -1.15
C CYS A 180 17.37 0.36 0.04
N TYR A 181 17.94 0.29 1.24
CA TYR A 181 17.28 0.76 2.45
C TYR A 181 17.41 2.26 2.61
N VAL A 182 16.35 3.01 2.32
CA VAL A 182 16.33 4.46 2.52
C VAL A 182 16.21 4.78 4.02
N VAL A 183 17.10 5.61 4.53
CA VAL A 183 17.23 5.90 5.96
C VAL A 183 16.65 7.27 6.32
N ASP A 184 17.05 8.31 5.59
CA ASP A 184 16.64 9.68 5.88
C ASP A 184 16.34 10.47 4.60
N LEU A 185 15.34 11.35 4.66
CA LEU A 185 15.11 12.34 3.60
C LEU A 185 16.09 13.51 3.75
N LEU A 186 16.68 13.93 2.64
CA LEU A 186 17.53 15.11 2.58
C LEU A 186 16.67 16.36 2.48
N VAL A 187 16.65 17.14 3.56
CA VAL A 187 15.83 18.36 3.64
C VAL A 187 16.69 19.58 3.83
N HIS A 188 16.43 20.59 3.02
CA HIS A 188 17.03 21.92 3.14
C HIS A 188 15.95 22.99 2.93
N GLU A 189 15.87 23.95 3.84
CA GLU A 189 14.87 25.04 3.80
C GLU A 189 13.41 24.55 3.59
N GLY A 190 13.03 23.45 4.29
CA GLY A 190 11.68 22.90 4.21
C GLY A 190 11.38 22.08 2.94
N ARG A 191 12.35 21.94 2.03
CA ARG A 191 12.19 21.17 0.79
C ARG A 191 13.01 19.89 0.83
N VAL A 192 12.45 18.81 0.29
CA VAL A 192 13.13 17.52 0.10
C VAL A 192 13.89 17.53 -1.23
N TYR A 193 15.16 17.08 -1.19
CA TYR A 193 16.07 16.98 -2.34
C TYR A 193 16.52 15.54 -2.63
N GLY A 194 15.81 14.57 -2.09
CA GLY A 194 16.12 13.14 -2.18
C GLY A 194 16.33 12.51 -0.81
N ALA A 195 17.21 11.52 -0.75
CA ALA A 195 17.40 10.72 0.45
C ALA A 195 18.84 10.22 0.62
N THR A 196 19.18 9.81 1.84
CA THR A 196 20.32 8.94 2.10
C THR A 196 19.84 7.50 2.22
N ALA A 197 20.62 6.55 1.71
CA ALA A 197 20.27 5.15 1.73
C ALA A 197 21.49 4.26 1.99
N LEU A 198 21.21 3.00 2.29
CA LEU A 198 22.16 1.90 2.24
C LEU A 198 21.81 1.06 1.00
N LEU A 199 22.63 1.10 -0.02
CA LEU A 199 22.54 0.25 -1.21
C LEU A 199 23.57 -0.85 -1.09
N ASP A 200 23.13 -2.11 -1.01
CA ASP A 200 24.01 -3.25 -0.70
C ASP A 200 24.89 -3.00 0.54
N GLY A 201 24.30 -2.39 1.59
CA GLY A 201 24.99 -2.04 2.83
C GLY A 201 25.93 -0.83 2.74
N LYS A 202 26.12 -0.24 1.57
CA LYS A 202 26.98 0.93 1.38
C LYS A 202 26.17 2.23 1.41
N LYS A 203 26.68 3.25 2.10
CA LYS A 203 26.04 4.57 2.15
C LYS A 203 26.06 5.24 0.78
N VAL A 204 24.88 5.68 0.33
CA VAL A 204 24.71 6.42 -0.93
C VAL A 204 23.80 7.62 -0.75
N VAL A 205 23.84 8.54 -1.69
CA VAL A 205 22.92 9.67 -1.84
C VAL A 205 22.05 9.43 -3.06
N LEU A 206 20.74 9.44 -2.88
CA LEU A 206 19.74 9.44 -3.94
C LEU A 206 19.22 10.87 -4.08
N ARG A 207 19.60 11.57 -5.14
CA ARG A 207 19.22 12.95 -5.36
C ARG A 207 18.09 13.05 -6.38
N ALA A 208 17.06 13.81 -6.04
CA ALA A 208 15.93 14.03 -6.95
C ALA A 208 15.28 15.40 -6.71
N ARG A 209 14.58 15.89 -7.72
CA ARG A 209 13.80 17.15 -7.66
C ARG A 209 12.49 16.97 -6.94
N ALA A 210 11.94 15.76 -6.99
CA ALA A 210 10.73 15.34 -6.28
C ALA A 210 10.93 13.95 -5.65
N THR A 211 10.27 13.69 -4.52
CA THR A 211 10.32 12.39 -3.84
C THR A 211 8.90 11.92 -3.53
N VAL A 212 8.59 10.70 -3.94
CA VAL A 212 7.34 10.01 -3.65
C VAL A 212 7.59 8.98 -2.56
N LEU A 213 6.89 9.08 -1.44
CA LEU A 213 6.91 8.07 -0.37
C LEU A 213 5.77 7.09 -0.61
N ALA A 214 6.12 5.86 -0.96
CA ALA A 214 5.20 4.74 -1.20
C ALA A 214 5.58 3.52 -0.34
N THR A 215 5.99 3.76 0.90
CA THR A 215 6.67 2.80 1.79
C THR A 215 5.72 1.88 2.55
N GLY A 216 4.41 1.96 2.31
CA GLY A 216 3.40 1.14 2.97
C GLY A 216 3.22 1.48 4.45
N GLY A 217 2.58 0.58 5.17
CA GLY A 217 2.13 0.77 6.54
C GLY A 217 3.09 0.27 7.63
N THR A 218 2.53 0.02 8.82
CA THR A 218 3.26 -0.20 10.08
C THR A 218 2.93 -1.54 10.75
N GLY A 219 2.32 -2.49 10.04
CA GLY A 219 1.79 -3.73 10.64
C GLY A 219 2.83 -4.56 11.41
N ARG A 220 4.13 -4.43 11.10
CA ARG A 220 5.22 -5.10 11.82
C ARG A 220 5.59 -4.49 13.17
N LEU A 221 4.91 -3.44 13.60
CA LEU A 221 4.98 -2.98 15.00
C LEU A 221 4.27 -3.93 15.97
N PHE A 222 3.40 -4.79 15.46
CA PHE A 222 2.68 -5.80 16.24
C PHE A 222 3.37 -7.16 16.16
N SER A 223 3.41 -7.89 17.27
CA SER A 223 4.03 -9.22 17.35
C SER A 223 3.28 -10.30 16.55
N LYS A 224 1.97 -10.10 16.35
CA LYS A 224 1.10 -10.95 15.51
C LYS A 224 0.65 -10.13 14.32
N THR A 225 1.08 -10.51 13.12
CA THR A 225 0.80 -9.77 11.90
C THR A 225 0.92 -10.66 10.68
N THR A 226 0.09 -10.41 9.67
CA THR A 226 0.15 -11.04 8.35
C THR A 226 0.99 -10.22 7.35
N ASN A 227 1.47 -9.04 7.77
CA ASN A 227 2.25 -8.15 6.91
C ASN A 227 3.68 -8.69 6.65
N PRO A 228 4.28 -8.38 5.48
CA PRO A 228 5.67 -8.69 5.20
C PRO A 228 6.63 -7.98 6.16
N GLU A 229 7.86 -8.46 6.27
CA GLU A 229 8.86 -7.92 7.20
C GLU A 229 9.19 -6.45 6.94
N GLY A 230 9.03 -5.99 5.70
CA GLY A 230 9.23 -4.61 5.30
C GLY A 230 8.23 -3.59 5.87
N ALA A 231 7.07 -4.02 6.39
CA ALA A 231 6.00 -3.13 6.87
C ALA A 231 6.29 -2.54 8.27
N THR A 232 7.41 -1.87 8.43
CA THR A 232 7.95 -1.39 9.71
C THR A 232 7.58 0.06 10.04
N GLY A 233 6.93 0.80 9.13
CA GLY A 233 6.64 2.22 9.30
C GLY A 233 7.88 3.13 9.15
N SER A 234 8.99 2.64 8.62
CA SER A 234 10.22 3.41 8.47
C SER A 234 10.02 4.67 7.62
N GLY A 235 9.17 4.62 6.58
CA GLY A 235 8.83 5.79 5.77
C GLY A 235 8.05 6.86 6.51
N LEU A 236 7.08 6.47 7.35
CA LEU A 236 6.36 7.39 8.24
C LEU A 236 7.31 8.09 9.20
N ALA A 237 8.18 7.31 9.86
CA ALA A 237 9.18 7.86 10.77
C ALA A 237 10.15 8.82 10.06
N MET A 238 10.53 8.50 8.82
CA MET A 238 11.39 9.31 7.97
C MET A 238 10.71 10.64 7.58
N ALA A 239 9.43 10.58 7.17
CA ALA A 239 8.63 11.74 6.83
C ALA A 239 8.45 12.67 8.04
N TRP A 240 8.15 12.10 9.21
CA TRP A 240 8.00 12.87 10.44
C TRP A 240 9.31 13.55 10.87
N ARG A 241 10.46 12.85 10.82
CA ARG A 241 11.77 13.48 11.05
C ARG A 241 12.08 14.60 10.05
N ALA A 242 11.58 14.49 8.83
CA ALA A 242 11.70 15.51 7.80
C ALA A 242 10.81 16.74 8.04
N GLY A 243 9.86 16.65 8.97
CA GLY A 243 8.95 17.72 9.36
C GLY A 243 7.57 17.64 8.69
N ALA A 244 7.22 16.51 8.08
CA ALA A 244 5.88 16.28 7.56
C ALA A 244 4.87 16.11 8.70
N GLU A 245 3.65 16.57 8.49
CA GLU A 245 2.52 16.24 9.35
C GLU A 245 2.11 14.78 9.13
N VAL A 246 1.71 14.10 10.20
CA VAL A 246 1.16 12.75 10.17
C VAL A 246 -0.18 12.75 10.87
N MET A 247 -1.14 11.99 10.35
CA MET A 247 -2.48 11.91 10.90
C MET A 247 -2.96 10.45 10.93
N ASP A 248 -4.03 10.19 11.65
CA ASP A 248 -4.73 8.90 11.72
C ASP A 248 -3.83 7.73 12.15
N MET A 249 -2.82 8.01 12.97
CA MET A 249 -1.82 7.02 13.41
C MET A 249 -2.41 5.95 14.34
N GLU A 250 -3.57 6.20 14.94
CA GLU A 250 -4.33 5.26 15.74
C GLU A 250 -5.04 4.18 14.93
N PHE A 251 -5.25 4.40 13.61
CA PHE A 251 -5.97 3.46 12.77
C PHE A 251 -5.05 2.34 12.27
N VAL A 252 -5.17 1.19 12.93
CA VAL A 252 -4.55 -0.06 12.51
C VAL A 252 -5.65 -1.10 12.37
N GLN A 253 -5.80 -1.68 11.17
CA GLN A 253 -6.79 -2.71 10.95
C GLN A 253 -6.35 -4.05 11.56
N PHE A 254 -7.15 -4.59 12.46
CA PHE A 254 -7.01 -5.94 12.97
C PHE A 254 -7.91 -6.88 12.16
N HIS A 255 -7.31 -7.71 11.33
CA HIS A 255 -8.06 -8.71 10.58
C HIS A 255 -8.53 -9.83 11.52
N PRO A 256 -9.81 -10.23 11.49
CA PRO A 256 -10.38 -11.14 12.50
C PRO A 256 -9.91 -12.59 12.38
N THR A 257 -9.39 -13.00 11.23
CA THR A 257 -9.02 -14.39 10.96
C THR A 257 -7.59 -14.49 10.40
N ALA A 258 -6.65 -14.81 11.28
CA ALA A 258 -5.30 -15.20 10.92
C ALA A 258 -4.99 -16.57 11.50
N LEU A 259 -4.19 -17.37 10.77
CA LEU A 259 -3.74 -18.68 11.24
C LEU A 259 -2.89 -18.51 12.51
N ALA A 260 -3.25 -19.21 13.58
CA ALA A 260 -2.56 -19.19 14.87
C ALA A 260 -2.08 -20.60 15.23
N LEU A 261 -1.20 -21.17 14.42
CA LEU A 261 -0.52 -22.43 14.70
C LEU A 261 0.89 -22.15 15.22
N GLU A 262 1.29 -22.89 16.26
CA GLU A 262 2.64 -22.80 16.80
C GLU A 262 3.69 -23.20 15.74
N GLY A 263 4.75 -22.41 15.62
CA GLY A 263 5.81 -22.63 14.62
C GLY A 263 5.46 -22.23 13.19
N CYS A 264 4.23 -21.77 12.93
CA CYS A 264 3.80 -21.29 11.62
C CYS A 264 3.72 -19.77 11.57
N PRO A 265 4.01 -19.14 10.41
CA PRO A 265 3.75 -17.72 10.23
C PRO A 265 2.25 -17.44 10.30
N ASN A 266 1.87 -16.23 10.74
CA ASN A 266 0.49 -15.80 10.72
C ASN A 266 0.02 -15.63 9.27
N PHE A 267 -0.65 -16.63 8.72
CA PHE A 267 -1.24 -16.61 7.39
C PHE A 267 -2.63 -15.98 7.43
N LEU A 268 -2.94 -15.11 6.48
CA LEU A 268 -4.26 -14.50 6.38
C LEU A 268 -5.28 -15.53 5.86
N ILE A 269 -6.32 -15.79 6.65
CA ILE A 269 -7.51 -16.52 6.19
C ILE A 269 -8.45 -15.49 5.59
N SER A 270 -8.43 -15.39 4.26
CA SER A 270 -9.12 -14.37 3.49
C SER A 270 -10.62 -14.27 3.81
N GLU A 271 -11.18 -13.09 3.68
CA GLU A 271 -12.62 -12.85 3.82
C GLU A 271 -13.45 -13.63 2.79
N ALA A 272 -12.88 -13.96 1.64
CA ALA A 272 -13.50 -14.80 0.63
C ALA A 272 -13.96 -16.16 1.20
N VAL A 273 -13.25 -16.71 2.19
CA VAL A 273 -13.64 -17.96 2.88
C VAL A 273 -14.96 -17.77 3.63
N ARG A 274 -15.17 -16.62 4.30
CA ARG A 274 -16.44 -16.29 4.94
C ARG A 274 -17.53 -15.98 3.91
N GLY A 275 -17.18 -15.26 2.86
CA GLY A 275 -18.08 -14.99 1.72
C GLY A 275 -18.59 -16.27 1.05
N ALA A 276 -17.76 -17.32 1.02
CA ALA A 276 -18.14 -18.66 0.55
C ALA A 276 -18.98 -19.47 1.57
N GLY A 277 -19.36 -18.88 2.72
CA GLY A 277 -20.22 -19.49 3.72
C GLY A 277 -19.50 -20.20 4.87
N ALA A 278 -18.21 -20.01 5.06
CA ALA A 278 -17.49 -20.57 6.20
C ALA A 278 -17.96 -19.96 7.53
N LEU A 279 -18.05 -20.79 8.56
CA LEU A 279 -18.54 -20.43 9.89
C LEU A 279 -17.41 -20.49 10.92
N LEU A 280 -17.33 -19.47 11.76
CA LEU A 280 -16.46 -19.49 12.94
C LEU A 280 -17.07 -20.40 14.01
N ARG A 281 -16.23 -21.33 14.51
CA ARG A 281 -16.62 -22.28 15.58
C ARG A 281 -15.61 -22.22 16.72
N SER A 282 -16.10 -22.43 17.94
CA SER A 282 -15.25 -22.60 19.12
C SER A 282 -14.49 -23.92 19.06
N GLY A 283 -13.51 -24.11 19.96
CA GLY A 283 -12.83 -25.41 20.12
C GLY A 283 -13.76 -26.57 20.49
N LYS A 284 -15.00 -26.29 20.91
CA LYS A 284 -16.08 -27.28 21.15
C LYS A 284 -16.97 -27.51 19.93
N GLY A 285 -16.68 -26.86 18.80
CA GLY A 285 -17.48 -26.96 17.57
C GLY A 285 -18.72 -26.05 17.53
N GLU A 286 -18.96 -25.23 18.53
CA GLU A 286 -20.12 -24.35 18.63
C GLU A 286 -19.98 -23.12 17.73
N ARG A 287 -21.03 -22.75 17.00
CA ARG A 287 -21.13 -21.48 16.30
C ARG A 287 -21.45 -20.37 17.30
N PHE A 288 -20.50 -19.53 17.66
CA PHE A 288 -20.65 -18.54 18.72
C PHE A 288 -20.97 -17.11 18.22
N MET A 289 -20.66 -16.78 16.98
CA MET A 289 -20.81 -15.43 16.44
C MET A 289 -22.23 -14.88 16.44
N PRO A 290 -23.32 -15.68 16.25
CA PRO A 290 -24.69 -15.17 16.35
C PRO A 290 -25.03 -14.55 17.70
N GLY A 291 -24.30 -14.88 18.77
CA GLY A 291 -24.46 -14.24 20.09
C GLY A 291 -23.87 -12.83 20.16
N TYR A 292 -23.07 -12.43 19.19
CA TYR A 292 -22.41 -11.12 19.11
C TYR A 292 -23.02 -10.20 18.06
N HIS A 293 -23.49 -10.74 16.94
CA HIS A 293 -24.04 -9.93 15.85
C HIS A 293 -25.11 -10.71 15.07
N PRO A 294 -26.26 -10.09 14.75
CA PRO A 294 -27.37 -10.75 14.05
C PRO A 294 -27.04 -11.18 12.61
N MET A 295 -26.05 -10.54 11.99
CA MET A 295 -25.59 -10.84 10.62
C MET A 295 -24.46 -11.88 10.58
N ALA A 296 -24.14 -12.52 11.69
CA ALA A 296 -23.01 -13.47 11.80
C ALA A 296 -23.40 -14.90 11.36
#